data_fafcd6f9bda60c344b9e87a0d7a2cfce
#
_entry.id   fafcd6f9bda60c344b9e87a0d7a2cfce
#
_cell.length_a   1.000
_cell.length_b   1.000
_cell.length_c   1.000
_cell.angle_alpha   90.00
_cell.angle_beta   90.00
_cell.angle_gamma   90.00
#
_symmetry.space_group_name_H-M   'P 1'
#
loop_
_entity.id
_entity.type
_entity.pdbx_description
1 polymer ?
#
loop_
_entity_poly.entity_id
_entity_poly.type
_entity_poly.pdbx_seq_one_letter_code
_entity_poly.pdbx_strand_id
1 'polypeptide(L)'
;MAIYVGRIERDGKVLIEHAEVTVELLEPDHWRGRFLLPAGTALARSAKLSIHFSDGREGRAEVSHIHAASAKKGPRLVEITGTW
;
A
#
# COMPACT_ATOMS: atom_id res chain seq x y z
N MET A 1 -8.16 13.07 -4.58
CA MET A 1 -8.02 11.70 -4.04
C MET A 1 -8.57 10.69 -5.03
N ALA A 2 -7.83 9.67 -5.34
CA ALA A 2 -8.25 8.66 -6.31
C ALA A 2 -8.02 7.26 -5.73
N ILE A 3 -8.83 6.30 -6.18
CA ILE A 3 -8.68 4.91 -5.78
C ILE A 3 -8.17 4.14 -6.98
N TYR A 4 -7.07 3.44 -6.78
CA TYR A 4 -6.46 2.59 -7.80
C TYR A 4 -6.45 1.14 -7.30
N VAL A 5 -6.57 0.21 -8.22
CA VAL A 5 -6.41 -1.21 -7.92
C VAL A 5 -5.02 -1.64 -8.37
N GLY A 6 -4.33 -2.41 -7.55
CA GLY A 6 -3.00 -2.85 -7.89
C GLY A 6 -2.55 -4.07 -7.11
N ARG A 7 -1.46 -4.67 -7.59
CA ARG A 7 -0.79 -5.76 -6.92
C ARG A 7 0.35 -5.17 -6.09
N ILE A 8 0.38 -5.47 -4.80
CA ILE A 8 1.41 -5.02 -3.89
C ILE A 8 2.40 -6.15 -3.65
N GLU A 9 3.68 -5.86 -3.91
CA GLU A 9 4.77 -6.81 -3.73
C GLU A 9 5.79 -6.28 -2.74
N ARG A 10 6.40 -7.21 -2.01
CA ARG A 10 7.51 -6.94 -1.12
C ARG A 10 8.60 -7.98 -1.40
N ASP A 11 9.81 -7.50 -1.70
CA ASP A 11 10.97 -8.38 -1.98
C ASP A 11 10.68 -9.41 -3.08
N GLY A 12 9.94 -9.01 -4.11
CA GLY A 12 9.57 -9.89 -5.21
C GLY A 12 8.43 -10.86 -4.92
N LYS A 13 7.87 -10.83 -3.71
CA LYS A 13 6.75 -11.68 -3.33
C LYS A 13 5.46 -10.87 -3.29
N VAL A 14 4.38 -11.45 -3.80
CA VAL A 14 3.08 -10.81 -3.77
C VAL A 14 2.55 -10.80 -2.35
N LEU A 15 2.28 -9.60 -1.84
CA LEU A 15 1.69 -9.40 -0.53
C LEU A 15 0.16 -9.36 -0.63
N ILE A 16 -0.34 -8.61 -1.62
CA ILE A 16 -1.77 -8.51 -1.91
C ILE A 16 -1.94 -8.53 -3.43
N GLU A 17 -2.76 -9.43 -3.93
CA GLU A 17 -2.98 -9.60 -5.38
C GLU A 17 -3.82 -8.47 -5.96
N HIS A 18 -4.90 -8.10 -5.28
CA HIS A 18 -5.83 -7.04 -5.71
C HIS A 18 -6.08 -6.12 -4.53
N ALA A 19 -5.30 -5.05 -4.44
CA ALA A 19 -5.44 -4.07 -3.38
C ALA A 19 -6.11 -2.82 -3.91
N GLU A 20 -7.05 -2.27 -3.15
CA GLU A 20 -7.55 -0.93 -3.39
C GLU A 20 -6.66 0.05 -2.64
N VAL A 21 -5.97 0.90 -3.38
CA VAL A 21 -5.05 1.89 -2.83
C VAL A 21 -5.65 3.26 -3.05
N THR A 22 -5.93 3.96 -1.97
CA THR A 22 -6.35 5.36 -2.05
C THR A 22 -5.10 6.21 -2.16
N VAL A 23 -5.02 7.03 -3.20
CA VAL A 23 -3.84 7.83 -3.51
C VAL A 23 -4.18 9.31 -3.48
N GLU A 24 -3.35 10.08 -2.79
CA GLU A 24 -3.39 11.54 -2.79
C GLU A 24 -2.04 12.04 -3.32
N LEU A 25 -2.08 12.83 -4.38
CA LEU A 25 -0.88 13.42 -4.96
C LEU A 25 -0.46 14.62 -4.12
N LEU A 26 0.80 14.61 -3.67
CA LEU A 26 1.38 15.71 -2.91
C LEU A 26 2.20 16.63 -3.82
N GLU A 27 2.95 16.04 -4.75
CA GLU A 27 3.78 16.71 -5.73
C GLU A 27 3.72 15.90 -7.02
N PRO A 28 4.23 16.40 -8.15
CA PRO A 28 4.07 15.70 -9.43
C PRO A 28 4.48 14.23 -9.45
N ASP A 29 5.51 13.86 -8.70
CA ASP A 29 6.04 12.50 -8.65
C ASP A 29 6.03 11.89 -7.25
N HIS A 30 5.48 12.58 -6.26
CA HIS A 30 5.31 12.08 -4.90
C HIS A 30 3.84 11.94 -4.56
N TRP A 31 3.51 10.86 -3.87
CA TRP A 31 2.14 10.59 -3.46
C TRP A 31 2.11 9.94 -2.08
N ARG A 32 0.97 10.09 -1.44
CA ARG A 32 0.66 9.41 -0.19
C ARG A 32 -0.54 8.52 -0.44
N GLY A 33 -0.51 7.33 0.09
CA GLY A 33 -1.59 6.38 -0.10
C GLY A 33 -1.89 5.57 1.13
N ARG A 34 -2.95 4.80 1.05
CA ARG A 34 -3.34 3.87 2.10
C ARG A 34 -4.10 2.69 1.51
N PHE A 35 -3.98 1.57 2.18
CA PHE A 35 -4.68 0.35 1.82
C PHE A 35 -4.94 -0.49 3.07
N LEU A 36 -5.83 -1.45 2.95
CA LEU A 36 -6.11 -2.38 4.04
C LEU A 36 -5.24 -3.63 3.88
N LEU A 37 -4.47 -3.93 4.91
CA LEU A 37 -3.68 -5.14 4.98
C LEU A 37 -4.56 -6.27 5.51
N PRO A 38 -4.71 -7.37 4.76
CA PRO A 38 -5.53 -8.49 5.22
C PRO A 38 -5.07 -9.05 6.56
N ALA A 39 -6.02 -9.55 7.34
CA ALA A 39 -5.72 -10.20 8.60
C ALA A 39 -4.77 -11.37 8.36
N GLY A 40 -3.80 -11.53 9.26
CA GLY A 40 -2.82 -12.61 9.17
C GLY A 40 -1.63 -12.33 8.27
N THR A 41 -1.62 -11.20 7.57
CA THR A 41 -0.50 -10.79 6.73
C THR A 41 0.45 -9.92 7.54
N ALA A 42 1.72 -10.28 7.58
CA ALA A 42 2.73 -9.52 8.31
C ALA A 42 3.34 -8.44 7.42
N LEU A 43 3.54 -7.27 7.99
CA LEU A 43 4.21 -6.15 7.31
C LEU A 43 4.95 -5.34 8.35
N ALA A 44 6.23 -5.08 8.09
CA ALA A 44 7.06 -4.29 8.99
C ALA A 44 6.93 -2.79 8.69
N ARG A 45 7.15 -1.96 9.70
CA ARG A 45 7.33 -0.53 9.52
C ARG A 45 8.53 -0.28 8.63
N SER A 46 8.46 0.76 7.83
CA SER A 46 9.50 1.14 6.89
C SER A 46 9.79 0.09 5.80
N ALA A 47 8.89 -0.89 5.64
CA ALA A 47 9.00 -1.85 4.56
C ALA A 47 8.87 -1.13 3.22
N LYS A 48 9.68 -1.55 2.26
CA LYS A 48 9.62 -1.02 0.90
C LYS A 48 8.73 -1.92 0.06
N LEU A 49 7.82 -1.31 -0.66
CA LEU A 49 6.82 -2.01 -1.46
C LEU A 49 6.93 -1.58 -2.91
N SER A 50 6.61 -2.50 -3.80
CA SER A 50 6.39 -2.22 -5.21
C SER A 50 4.92 -2.42 -5.50
N ILE A 51 4.31 -1.48 -6.21
CA ILE A 51 2.89 -1.58 -6.54
C ILE A 51 2.74 -1.53 -8.06
N HIS A 52 2.10 -2.55 -8.60
CA HIS A 52 1.79 -2.63 -10.02
C HIS A 52 0.31 -2.32 -10.19
N PHE A 53 0.03 -1.08 -10.58
CA PHE A 53 -1.34 -0.62 -10.75
C PHE A 53 -1.97 -1.18 -12.01
N SER A 54 -3.28 -1.40 -11.98
CA SER A 54 -4.02 -1.98 -13.10
C SER A 54 -4.04 -1.09 -14.36
N ASP A 55 -3.72 0.19 -14.22
CA ASP A 55 -3.61 1.12 -15.35
C ASP A 55 -2.23 1.07 -16.05
N GLY A 56 -1.34 0.18 -15.60
CA GLY A 56 -0.02 0.01 -16.15
C GLY A 56 1.09 0.78 -15.44
N ARG A 57 0.77 1.63 -14.49
CA ARG A 57 1.78 2.35 -13.72
C ARG A 57 2.42 1.45 -12.69
N GLU A 58 3.66 1.76 -12.37
CA GLU A 58 4.37 1.15 -11.27
C GLU A 58 4.75 2.22 -10.26
N GLY A 59 4.49 1.93 -8.99
CA GLY A 59 4.87 2.81 -7.90
C GLY A 59 5.80 2.11 -6.95
N ARG A 60 6.70 2.88 -6.35
CA ARG A 60 7.54 2.43 -5.24
C ARG A 60 7.11 3.18 -4.00
N ALA A 61 6.89 2.46 -2.92
CA ALA A 61 6.38 3.04 -1.70
C ALA A 61 7.12 2.51 -0.49
N GLU A 62 7.04 3.28 0.59
CA GLU A 62 7.57 2.90 1.89
C GLU A 62 6.44 3.02 2.90
N VAL A 63 6.33 2.05 3.79
CA VAL A 63 5.34 2.07 4.86
C VAL A 63 5.68 3.17 5.85
N SER A 64 4.78 4.13 6.03
CA SER A 64 4.96 5.22 6.98
C SER A 64 4.25 4.95 8.30
N HIS A 65 3.12 4.27 8.28
CA HIS A 65 2.37 3.96 9.48
C HIS A 65 1.47 2.75 9.29
N ILE A 66 1.37 1.93 10.32
CA ILE A 66 0.43 0.79 10.36
C ILE A 66 -0.47 1.01 11.57
N HIS A 67 -1.77 1.19 11.29
CA HIS A 67 -2.75 1.37 12.36
C HIS A 67 -3.08 0.02 13.02
N ALA A 68 -3.43 0.07 14.29
CA ALA A 68 -3.93 -1.11 14.97
C ALA A 68 -5.27 -1.55 14.34
N ALA A 69 -5.51 -2.86 14.34
CA ALA A 69 -6.77 -3.38 13.85
C ALA A 69 -7.93 -2.88 14.73
N SER A 70 -9.04 -2.51 14.10
CA SER A 70 -10.24 -2.08 14.80
C SER A 70 -10.93 -3.25 15.53
N ALA A 71 -10.66 -4.46 15.09
CA ALA A 71 -11.13 -5.69 15.71
C ALA A 71 -9.96 -6.65 15.89
N LYS A 72 -10.03 -7.50 16.90
CA LYS A 72 -9.01 -8.52 17.13
C LYS A 72 -8.89 -9.40 15.89
N LYS A 73 -7.69 -9.51 15.31
CA LYS A 73 -7.40 -10.24 14.07
C LYS A 73 -8.08 -9.66 12.82
N GLY A 74 -8.56 -8.41 12.88
CA GLY A 74 -9.12 -7.75 11.71
C GLY A 74 -8.05 -7.18 10.79
N PRO A 75 -8.45 -6.67 9.61
CA PRO A 75 -7.53 -5.98 8.71
C PRO A 75 -7.03 -4.69 9.35
N ARG A 76 -5.83 -4.28 8.93
CA ARG A 76 -5.19 -3.06 9.45
C ARG A 76 -5.02 -2.05 8.33
N LEU A 77 -5.24 -0.78 8.63
CA LEU A 77 -4.98 0.30 7.69
C LEU A 77 -3.49 0.59 7.65
N VAL A 78 -2.92 0.60 6.46
CA VAL A 78 -1.50 0.91 6.24
C VAL A 78 -1.42 2.21 5.45
N GLU A 79 -0.60 3.15 5.94
CA GLU A 79 -0.30 4.38 5.24
C GLU A 79 1.08 4.27 4.62
N ILE A 80 1.19 4.69 3.36
CA ILE A 80 2.41 4.63 2.58
C ILE A 80 2.70 5.98 1.94
N THR A 81 3.97 6.23 1.70
CA THR A 81 4.44 7.34 0.87
C THR A 81 5.20 6.75 -0.30
N GLY A 82 4.97 7.29 -1.47
CA GLY A 82 5.53 6.71 -2.67
C GLY A 82 5.95 7.70 -3.73
N THR A 83 6.60 7.15 -4.75
CA THR A 83 6.99 7.85 -5.97
C THR A 83 6.57 7.00 -7.17
N TRP A 84 6.31 7.70 -8.26
CA TRP A 84 6.02 7.04 -9.53
C TRP A 84 7.29 6.59 -10.24
#